data_e324d919c3ad76a4e5b2666466f2ec80
#
_entry.id   e324d919c3ad76a4e5b2666466f2ec80
#
_cell.length_a   1.000
_cell.length_b   1.000
_cell.length_c   1.000
_cell.angle_alpha   90.00
_cell.angle_beta   90.00
_cell.angle_gamma   90.00
#
_symmetry.space_group_name_H-M   'P 1'
#
loop_
_entity.id
_entity.type
_entity.pdbx_description
1 polymer ?
#
loop_
_entity_poly.entity_id
_entity_poly.type
_entity_poly.pdbx_seq_one_letter_code
_entity_poly.pdbx_strand_id
1 'polypeptide(L)'
;MTDATLTSPYGYADLPELMALMTGDEKHGPAATSTLDVLWVLYDRVLRVTPAGTADPERDRFLLSKGHGPMAYYAVLAAKGFLPVEWLPGFGSYDSPLGHHPDRTLVPGAEIGSGSLGHGLPIAVGTALGLRAQGLDEPRVWTLVGDAELDEGSNHEAIAFAGPAGLDRLHTVVVDNASATHARPGGIAARFEAAGWSVLTADGRDHEALYTAFTAPHPGRPHAVVARVEPKGA
;
A
#
# COMPACT_ATOMS: atom_id res chain seq x y z
N MET A 1 2.20 27.83 -17.81
CA MET A 1 2.11 26.50 -18.47
C MET A 1 1.01 25.78 -17.72
N THR A 2 -0.11 25.57 -18.37
CA THR A 2 -1.33 24.99 -17.79
C THR A 2 -1.08 23.55 -17.43
N ASP A 3 -1.23 23.28 -16.13
CA ASP A 3 -1.23 21.96 -15.52
C ASP A 3 -2.39 21.14 -16.14
N ALA A 4 -2.08 20.34 -17.14
CA ALA A 4 -3.00 19.36 -17.67
C ALA A 4 -2.99 18.19 -16.68
N THR A 5 -3.73 18.33 -15.60
CA THR A 5 -4.16 17.20 -14.78
C THR A 5 -4.88 16.27 -15.75
N LEU A 6 -4.18 15.22 -16.19
CA LEU A 6 -4.80 14.10 -16.88
C LEU A 6 -5.78 13.48 -15.89
N THR A 7 -7.01 13.99 -15.88
CA THR A 7 -8.10 13.35 -15.16
C THR A 7 -8.30 11.99 -15.84
N SER A 8 -7.88 10.95 -15.15
CA SER A 8 -8.18 9.58 -15.58
C SER A 8 -9.68 9.45 -15.82
N PRO A 9 -10.12 8.80 -16.90
CA PRO A 9 -11.54 8.59 -17.15
C PRO A 9 -12.19 7.62 -16.15
N TYR A 10 -11.39 6.92 -15.33
CA TYR A 10 -11.86 5.87 -14.43
C TYR A 10 -11.98 6.36 -12.99
N GLY A 11 -13.14 6.06 -12.36
CA GLY A 11 -13.41 6.25 -10.95
C GLY A 11 -13.36 4.94 -10.16
N TYR A 12 -13.67 5.00 -8.86
CA TYR A 12 -13.75 3.81 -8.01
C TYR A 12 -14.74 2.76 -8.52
N ALA A 13 -15.88 3.20 -9.05
CA ALA A 13 -16.93 2.31 -9.56
C ALA A 13 -16.49 1.45 -10.75
N ASP A 14 -15.46 1.87 -11.48
CA ASP A 14 -14.94 1.16 -12.65
C ASP A 14 -13.92 0.07 -12.27
N LEU A 15 -13.37 0.11 -11.04
CA LEU A 15 -12.32 -0.83 -10.63
C LEU A 15 -12.73 -2.31 -10.67
N PRO A 16 -13.96 -2.70 -10.30
CA PRO A 16 -14.39 -4.09 -10.45
C PRO A 16 -14.33 -4.59 -11.89
N GLU A 17 -14.71 -3.73 -12.86
CA GLU A 17 -14.64 -4.07 -14.29
C GLU A 17 -13.18 -4.19 -14.76
N LEU A 18 -12.31 -3.28 -14.33
CA LEU A 18 -10.87 -3.36 -14.62
C LEU A 18 -10.24 -4.62 -14.02
N MET A 19 -10.61 -4.99 -12.79
CA MET A 19 -10.17 -6.23 -12.17
C MET A 19 -10.67 -7.46 -12.94
N ALA A 20 -11.90 -7.42 -13.45
CA ALA A 20 -12.49 -8.52 -14.22
C ALA A 20 -11.80 -8.78 -15.57
N LEU A 21 -11.01 -7.83 -16.09
CA LEU A 21 -10.17 -8.04 -17.28
C LEU A 21 -9.00 -9.02 -16.98
N MET A 22 -8.61 -9.17 -15.73
CA MET A 22 -7.52 -10.04 -15.31
C MET A 22 -8.04 -11.45 -15.03
N THR A 23 -8.14 -12.26 -16.09
CA THR A 23 -8.77 -13.59 -16.06
C THR A 23 -7.78 -14.74 -15.82
N GLY A 24 -6.53 -14.45 -15.46
CA GLY A 24 -5.52 -15.45 -15.14
C GLY A 24 -5.91 -16.35 -13.97
N ASP A 25 -5.18 -17.46 -13.77
CA ASP A 25 -5.39 -18.42 -12.65
C ASP A 25 -5.00 -17.75 -11.30
N GLU A 26 -5.81 -16.79 -10.87
CA GLU A 26 -5.59 -16.03 -9.63
C GLU A 26 -6.26 -16.73 -8.44
N LYS A 27 -5.43 -17.27 -7.56
CA LYS A 27 -5.88 -17.96 -6.35
C LYS A 27 -6.12 -17.02 -5.15
N HIS A 28 -5.78 -15.74 -5.30
CA HIS A 28 -5.79 -14.76 -4.22
C HIS A 28 -6.85 -13.65 -4.41
N GLY A 29 -7.92 -13.91 -5.16
CA GLY A 29 -9.01 -12.96 -5.40
C GLY A 29 -9.52 -12.26 -4.12
N PRO A 30 -9.85 -12.97 -3.02
CA PRO A 30 -10.23 -12.35 -1.76
C PRO A 30 -9.13 -11.47 -1.14
N ALA A 31 -7.86 -11.76 -1.40
CA ALA A 31 -6.75 -10.93 -0.95
C ALA A 31 -6.66 -9.62 -1.73
N ALA A 32 -6.99 -9.64 -3.03
CA ALA A 32 -7.05 -8.43 -3.85
C ALA A 32 -8.21 -7.53 -3.42
N THR A 33 -9.42 -8.05 -3.28
CA THR A 33 -10.58 -7.26 -2.90
C THR A 33 -10.44 -6.62 -1.52
N SER A 34 -9.72 -7.27 -0.58
CA SER A 34 -9.50 -6.72 0.76
C SER A 34 -8.67 -5.43 0.78
N THR A 35 -7.88 -5.16 -0.26
CA THR A 35 -6.99 -4.00 -0.34
C THR A 35 -7.51 -2.87 -1.22
N LEU A 36 -8.60 -3.11 -1.96
CA LEU A 36 -9.06 -2.24 -3.04
C LEU A 36 -9.36 -0.81 -2.58
N ASP A 37 -10.18 -0.66 -1.53
CA ASP A 37 -10.58 0.64 -0.99
C ASP A 37 -9.38 1.43 -0.45
N VAL A 38 -8.52 0.74 0.30
CA VAL A 38 -7.29 1.33 0.85
C VAL A 38 -6.40 1.87 -0.28
N LEU A 39 -6.16 1.05 -1.31
CA LEU A 39 -5.35 1.45 -2.47
C LEU A 39 -5.99 2.63 -3.21
N TRP A 40 -7.30 2.58 -3.41
CA TRP A 40 -8.02 3.67 -4.08
C TRP A 40 -7.86 4.97 -3.31
N VAL A 41 -8.18 5.01 -2.01
CA VAL A 41 -8.10 6.24 -1.20
C VAL A 41 -6.67 6.78 -1.18
N LEU A 42 -5.66 5.91 -1.09
CA LEU A 42 -4.26 6.33 -1.13
C LEU A 42 -3.93 7.03 -2.46
N TYR A 43 -4.20 6.40 -3.60
CA TYR A 43 -3.84 6.93 -4.92
C TYR A 43 -4.73 8.07 -5.40
N ASP A 44 -5.98 8.12 -4.93
CA ASP A 44 -6.94 9.15 -5.34
C ASP A 44 -6.80 10.45 -4.56
N ARG A 45 -6.52 10.35 -3.24
CA ARG A 45 -6.67 11.49 -2.33
C ARG A 45 -5.45 11.80 -1.47
N VAL A 46 -4.52 10.89 -1.32
CA VAL A 46 -3.46 10.99 -0.29
C VAL A 46 -2.07 11.11 -0.88
N LEU A 47 -1.70 10.21 -1.80
CA LEU A 47 -0.35 10.15 -2.34
C LEU A 47 -0.06 11.31 -3.30
N ARG A 48 1.07 11.96 -3.10
CA ARG A 48 1.63 12.96 -4.02
C ARG A 48 2.52 12.26 -5.04
N VAL A 49 1.91 11.51 -5.95
CA VAL A 49 2.59 10.79 -7.03
C VAL A 49 1.71 10.80 -8.28
N THR A 50 2.34 11.01 -9.43
CA THR A 50 1.66 10.99 -10.75
C THR A 50 2.45 10.12 -11.72
N PRO A 51 1.83 9.61 -12.78
CA PRO A 51 2.53 8.86 -13.81
C PRO A 51 3.75 9.58 -14.40
N ALA A 52 3.63 10.88 -14.64
CA ALA A 52 4.71 11.73 -15.16
C ALA A 52 5.78 12.06 -14.09
N GLY A 53 5.41 11.97 -12.81
CA GLY A 53 6.26 12.34 -11.67
C GLY A 53 6.99 11.16 -11.02
N THR A 54 7.03 9.98 -11.63
CA THR A 54 7.66 8.80 -11.02
C THR A 54 9.18 8.94 -10.79
N ALA A 55 9.84 9.85 -11.50
CA ALA A 55 11.25 10.19 -11.32
C ALA A 55 11.50 11.38 -10.38
N ASP A 56 10.46 12.07 -9.93
CA ASP A 56 10.58 13.23 -9.03
C ASP A 56 11.08 12.76 -7.64
N PRO A 57 12.20 13.27 -7.13
CA PRO A 57 12.69 12.92 -5.81
C PRO A 57 11.77 13.39 -4.68
N GLU A 58 10.97 14.43 -4.89
CA GLU A 58 10.02 14.99 -3.91
C GLU A 58 8.67 14.27 -3.85
N ARG A 59 8.44 13.27 -4.71
CA ARG A 59 7.20 12.48 -4.67
C ARG A 59 7.10 11.61 -3.42
N ASP A 60 5.89 11.27 -3.02
CA ASP A 60 5.68 10.20 -2.04
C ASP A 60 6.11 8.83 -2.62
N ARG A 61 6.41 7.90 -1.73
CA ARG A 61 6.76 6.51 -2.05
C ARG A 61 5.67 5.59 -1.53
N PHE A 62 5.20 4.66 -2.37
CA PHE A 62 4.25 3.64 -1.94
C PHE A 62 4.80 2.23 -2.19
N LEU A 63 4.96 1.47 -1.12
CA LEU A 63 5.49 0.11 -1.13
C LEU A 63 4.36 -0.89 -0.83
N LEU A 64 3.95 -1.67 -1.83
CA LEU A 64 3.01 -2.76 -1.63
C LEU A 64 3.74 -3.99 -1.06
N SER A 65 3.77 -4.16 0.26
CA SER A 65 4.36 -5.33 0.90
C SER A 65 3.48 -6.57 0.78
N LYS A 66 2.17 -6.41 1.01
CA LYS A 66 1.16 -7.45 0.75
C LYS A 66 0.95 -7.65 -0.75
N GLY A 67 1.94 -8.27 -1.41
CA GLY A 67 1.95 -8.46 -2.86
C GLY A 67 1.04 -9.58 -3.38
N HIS A 68 0.40 -10.35 -2.50
CA HIS A 68 -0.54 -11.41 -2.86
C HIS A 68 -1.89 -10.81 -3.28
N GLY A 69 -2.41 -11.21 -4.43
CA GLY A 69 -3.63 -10.65 -5.00
C GLY A 69 -3.40 -9.23 -5.55
N PRO A 70 -2.48 -9.05 -6.52
CA PRO A 70 -2.09 -7.73 -7.01
C PRO A 70 -3.14 -7.08 -7.92
N MET A 71 -4.23 -7.76 -8.25
CA MET A 71 -5.24 -7.31 -9.22
C MET A 71 -5.82 -5.94 -8.83
N ALA A 72 -6.12 -5.72 -7.54
CA ALA A 72 -6.57 -4.41 -7.07
C ALA A 72 -5.51 -3.33 -7.31
N TYR A 73 -4.24 -3.64 -7.07
CA TYR A 73 -3.15 -2.71 -7.30
C TYR A 73 -3.00 -2.36 -8.78
N TYR A 74 -2.99 -3.36 -9.66
CA TYR A 74 -2.91 -3.12 -11.10
C TYR A 74 -4.12 -2.35 -11.63
N ALA A 75 -5.33 -2.65 -11.16
CA ALA A 75 -6.52 -1.92 -11.53
C ALA A 75 -6.43 -0.43 -11.12
N VAL A 76 -5.97 -0.15 -9.89
CA VAL A 76 -5.76 1.23 -9.41
C VAL A 76 -4.65 1.92 -10.22
N LEU A 77 -3.52 1.27 -10.48
CA LEU A 77 -2.45 1.85 -11.30
C LEU A 77 -2.93 2.15 -12.72
N ALA A 78 -3.71 1.25 -13.33
CA ALA A 78 -4.31 1.49 -14.65
C ALA A 78 -5.31 2.65 -14.60
N ALA A 79 -6.21 2.66 -13.62
CA ALA A 79 -7.19 3.73 -13.44
C ALA A 79 -6.52 5.10 -13.20
N LYS A 80 -5.33 5.14 -12.63
CA LYS A 80 -4.55 6.37 -12.40
C LYS A 80 -3.56 6.67 -13.53
N GLY A 81 -3.52 5.86 -14.58
CA GLY A 81 -2.71 6.10 -15.77
C GLY A 81 -1.23 5.75 -15.62
N PHE A 82 -0.83 5.00 -14.59
CA PHE A 82 0.55 4.52 -14.44
C PHE A 82 0.89 3.41 -15.43
N LEU A 83 -0.10 2.62 -15.84
CA LEU A 83 0.05 1.56 -16.82
C LEU A 83 -1.15 1.55 -17.80
N PRO A 84 -0.97 1.06 -19.04
CA PRO A 84 -2.05 0.94 -20.00
C PRO A 84 -3.10 -0.09 -19.58
N VAL A 85 -4.39 0.25 -19.71
CA VAL A 85 -5.50 -0.69 -19.41
C VAL A 85 -5.41 -1.96 -20.26
N GLU A 86 -4.89 -1.84 -21.48
CA GLU A 86 -4.68 -2.94 -22.43
C GLU A 86 -3.73 -4.03 -21.91
N TRP A 87 -2.96 -3.77 -20.85
CA TRP A 87 -2.10 -4.77 -20.21
C TRP A 87 -2.88 -5.72 -19.30
N LEU A 88 -4.02 -5.29 -18.75
CA LEU A 88 -4.78 -6.05 -17.75
C LEU A 88 -5.21 -7.45 -18.25
N PRO A 89 -5.71 -7.62 -19.49
CA PRO A 89 -6.07 -8.97 -19.98
C PRO A 89 -4.90 -9.96 -20.05
N GLY A 90 -3.67 -9.44 -20.11
CA GLY A 90 -2.46 -10.27 -20.14
C GLY A 90 -1.98 -10.75 -18.77
N PHE A 91 -2.67 -10.37 -17.67
CA PHE A 91 -2.27 -10.73 -16.31
C PHE A 91 -1.90 -12.22 -16.17
N GLY A 92 -0.74 -12.50 -15.57
CA GLY A 92 -0.26 -13.85 -15.29
C GLY A 92 0.25 -14.63 -16.51
N SER A 93 0.18 -14.08 -17.72
CA SER A 93 0.77 -14.73 -18.89
C SER A 93 2.29 -14.56 -18.93
N TYR A 94 2.99 -15.46 -19.64
CA TYR A 94 4.46 -15.51 -19.65
C TYR A 94 5.11 -14.20 -20.14
N ASP A 95 4.53 -13.57 -21.15
CA ASP A 95 5.07 -12.34 -21.76
C ASP A 95 4.49 -11.06 -21.14
N SER A 96 3.66 -11.17 -20.10
CA SER A 96 3.03 -10.02 -19.46
C SER A 96 3.96 -9.37 -18.43
N PRO A 97 4.01 -8.04 -18.34
CA PRO A 97 4.65 -7.35 -17.22
C PRO A 97 3.86 -7.50 -15.92
N LEU A 98 2.58 -7.94 -15.98
CA LEU A 98 1.67 -8.08 -14.85
C LEU A 98 1.69 -9.53 -14.34
N GLY A 99 2.64 -9.85 -13.49
CA GLY A 99 2.75 -11.16 -12.84
C GLY A 99 1.84 -11.29 -11.60
N HIS A 100 1.81 -12.49 -11.02
CA HIS A 100 1.08 -12.77 -9.77
C HIS A 100 1.60 -12.00 -8.55
N HIS A 101 2.74 -11.35 -8.68
CA HIS A 101 3.30 -10.39 -7.73
C HIS A 101 3.88 -9.21 -8.53
N PRO A 102 3.70 -7.96 -8.06
CA PRO A 102 4.28 -6.81 -8.74
C PRO A 102 5.81 -6.89 -8.80
N ASP A 103 6.35 -6.56 -9.96
CA ASP A 103 7.79 -6.40 -10.18
C ASP A 103 8.09 -4.93 -10.51
N ARG A 104 8.93 -4.29 -9.69
CA ARG A 104 9.30 -2.88 -9.88
C ARG A 104 10.01 -2.59 -11.21
N THR A 105 10.62 -3.60 -11.82
CA THR A 105 11.34 -3.43 -13.08
C THR A 105 10.43 -3.51 -14.30
N LEU A 106 9.23 -4.05 -14.14
CA LEU A 106 8.26 -4.29 -15.20
C LEU A 106 7.01 -3.42 -15.07
N VAL A 107 6.61 -3.08 -13.82
CA VAL A 107 5.35 -2.38 -13.55
C VAL A 107 5.62 -0.91 -13.22
N PRO A 108 5.25 0.04 -14.12
CA PRO A 108 5.41 1.46 -13.84
C PRO A 108 4.67 1.89 -12.57
N GLY A 109 5.33 2.67 -11.73
CA GLY A 109 4.76 3.13 -10.45
C GLY A 109 4.93 2.15 -9.28
N ALA A 110 5.40 0.92 -9.52
CA ALA A 110 5.76 0.01 -8.42
C ALA A 110 7.14 0.36 -7.85
N GLU A 111 7.20 0.60 -6.54
CA GLU A 111 8.46 0.98 -5.85
C GLU A 111 9.32 -0.24 -5.47
N ILE A 112 8.69 -1.39 -5.22
CA ILE A 112 9.37 -2.65 -4.88
C ILE A 112 8.78 -3.81 -5.68
N GLY A 113 9.59 -4.83 -5.95
CA GLY A 113 9.09 -6.16 -6.24
C GLY A 113 8.59 -6.78 -4.94
N SER A 114 7.37 -7.32 -4.94
CA SER A 114 6.74 -7.88 -3.75
C SER A 114 6.39 -9.36 -3.93
N GLY A 115 5.82 -9.98 -2.86
CA GLY A 115 5.53 -11.41 -2.83
C GLY A 115 6.23 -12.13 -1.67
N SER A 116 7.41 -11.67 -1.27
CA SER A 116 8.06 -12.13 -0.04
C SER A 116 7.52 -11.32 1.14
N LEU A 117 6.61 -11.91 1.90
CA LEU A 117 6.00 -11.24 3.05
C LEU A 117 7.06 -10.79 4.06
N GLY A 118 6.80 -9.67 4.73
CA GLY A 118 7.68 -9.09 5.74
C GLY A 118 8.79 -8.18 5.19
N HIS A 119 8.96 -8.06 3.87
CA HIS A 119 10.04 -7.24 3.30
C HIS A 119 9.68 -5.77 3.11
N GLY A 120 8.43 -5.44 2.80
CA GLY A 120 8.06 -4.07 2.44
C GLY A 120 8.23 -3.07 3.58
N LEU A 121 7.85 -3.41 4.80
CA LEU A 121 7.97 -2.49 5.93
C LEU A 121 9.43 -2.16 6.31
N PRO A 122 10.36 -3.11 6.45
CA PRO A 122 11.77 -2.77 6.67
C PRO A 122 12.40 -2.00 5.50
N ILE A 123 12.00 -2.27 4.25
CA ILE A 123 12.44 -1.47 3.10
C ILE A 123 11.88 -0.04 3.20
N ALA A 124 10.63 0.13 3.62
CA ALA A 124 10.03 1.44 3.85
C ALA A 124 10.76 2.23 4.94
N VAL A 125 11.17 1.57 6.04
CA VAL A 125 12.03 2.16 7.08
C VAL A 125 13.35 2.65 6.48
N GLY A 126 14.03 1.81 5.71
CA GLY A 126 15.27 2.17 5.02
C GLY A 126 15.09 3.33 4.04
N THR A 127 13.96 3.35 3.31
CA THR A 127 13.62 4.43 2.39
C THR A 127 13.40 5.75 3.12
N ALA A 128 12.65 5.75 4.23
CA ALA A 128 12.43 6.94 5.04
C ALA A 128 13.73 7.49 5.64
N LEU A 129 14.62 6.61 6.11
CA LEU A 129 15.97 7.01 6.55
C LEU A 129 16.79 7.60 5.42
N GLY A 130 16.75 6.99 4.23
CA GLY A 130 17.48 7.45 3.06
C GLY A 130 17.02 8.83 2.58
N LEU A 131 15.70 9.09 2.55
CA LEU A 131 15.15 10.40 2.21
C LEU A 131 15.59 11.46 3.24
N ARG A 132 15.46 11.18 4.54
CA ARG A 132 15.92 12.06 5.61
C ARG A 132 17.42 12.36 5.52
N ALA A 133 18.25 11.35 5.22
CA ALA A 133 19.70 11.53 5.06
C ALA A 133 20.07 12.39 3.85
N GLN A 134 19.21 12.47 2.85
CA GLN A 134 19.34 13.33 1.67
C GLN A 134 18.78 14.74 1.90
N GLY A 135 18.19 15.03 3.05
CA GLY A 135 17.52 16.30 3.33
C GLY A 135 16.15 16.45 2.62
N LEU A 136 15.57 15.35 2.18
CA LEU A 136 14.24 15.30 1.58
C LEU A 136 13.21 15.04 2.68
N ASP A 137 12.76 16.12 3.34
CA ASP A 137 11.91 16.03 4.53
C ASP A 137 10.40 16.04 4.21
N GLU A 138 10.01 16.37 2.97
CA GLU A 138 8.61 16.45 2.56
C GLU A 138 8.01 15.13 2.04
N PRO A 139 8.75 14.28 1.30
CA PRO A 139 8.22 13.00 0.82
C PRO A 139 7.79 12.06 1.96
N ARG A 140 6.61 11.49 1.81
CA ARG A 140 6.10 10.46 2.73
C ARG A 140 6.39 9.07 2.16
N VAL A 141 6.67 8.14 3.04
CA VAL A 141 6.83 6.72 2.69
C VAL A 141 5.64 5.94 3.23
N TRP A 142 4.88 5.36 2.33
CA TRP A 142 3.71 4.56 2.63
C TRP A 142 3.99 3.09 2.36
N THR A 143 3.58 2.22 3.25
CA THR A 143 3.60 0.77 3.01
C THR A 143 2.28 0.14 3.37
N LEU A 144 1.82 -0.81 2.55
CA LEU A 144 0.64 -1.61 2.82
C LEU A 144 1.06 -3.03 3.13
N VAL A 145 0.69 -3.50 4.32
CA VAL A 145 0.93 -4.86 4.83
C VAL A 145 -0.38 -5.57 5.15
N GLY A 146 -0.37 -6.89 5.13
CA GLY A 146 -1.48 -7.70 5.63
C GLY A 146 -1.32 -8.03 7.12
N ASP A 147 -2.43 -8.37 7.78
CA ASP A 147 -2.44 -8.80 9.19
C ASP A 147 -1.59 -10.04 9.44
N ALA A 148 -1.71 -11.07 8.59
CA ALA A 148 -0.90 -12.28 8.67
C ALA A 148 0.59 -12.02 8.39
N GLU A 149 0.88 -11.08 7.49
CA GLU A 149 2.25 -10.67 7.17
C GLU A 149 2.99 -10.06 8.38
N LEU A 150 2.27 -9.46 9.31
CA LEU A 150 2.86 -8.89 10.52
C LEU A 150 3.50 -9.95 11.44
N ASP A 151 3.29 -11.24 11.21
CA ASP A 151 3.94 -12.31 11.97
C ASP A 151 5.37 -12.58 11.48
N GLU A 152 5.78 -12.04 10.33
CA GLU A 152 7.16 -12.10 9.86
C GLU A 152 8.09 -11.30 10.79
N GLY A 153 9.22 -11.91 11.16
CA GLY A 153 10.17 -11.36 12.16
C GLY A 153 10.69 -9.98 11.79
N SER A 154 10.97 -9.75 10.50
CA SER A 154 11.45 -8.47 9.98
C SER A 154 10.47 -7.31 10.19
N ASN A 155 9.16 -7.55 10.22
CA ASN A 155 8.17 -6.55 10.55
C ASN A 155 8.26 -6.15 12.04
N HIS A 156 8.53 -7.09 12.94
CA HIS A 156 8.75 -6.77 14.36
C HIS A 156 9.95 -5.86 14.56
N GLU A 157 11.05 -6.16 13.87
CA GLU A 157 12.28 -5.36 13.92
C GLU A 157 12.03 -3.95 13.36
N ALA A 158 11.36 -3.84 12.22
CA ALA A 158 11.03 -2.57 11.60
C ALA A 158 10.12 -1.70 12.48
N ILE A 159 9.08 -2.28 13.09
CA ILE A 159 8.16 -1.59 14.01
C ILE A 159 8.92 -1.09 15.23
N ALA A 160 9.73 -1.95 15.87
CA ALA A 160 10.50 -1.61 17.05
C ALA A 160 11.55 -0.53 16.80
N PHE A 161 12.11 -0.47 15.60
CA PHE A 161 13.10 0.53 15.21
C PHE A 161 12.48 1.89 14.87
N ALA A 162 11.40 1.90 14.08
CA ALA A 162 10.88 3.14 13.48
C ALA A 162 10.32 4.14 14.50
N GLY A 163 9.67 3.65 15.57
CA GLY A 163 9.13 4.49 16.63
C GLY A 163 10.20 5.31 17.34
N PRO A 164 11.18 4.66 18.02
CA PRO A 164 12.28 5.38 18.68
C PRO A 164 13.14 6.23 17.73
N ALA A 165 13.24 5.85 16.46
CA ALA A 165 13.93 6.63 15.43
C ALA A 165 13.17 7.88 14.98
N GLY A 166 11.91 8.06 15.42
CA GLY A 166 11.08 9.22 15.10
C GLY A 166 10.88 9.39 13.60
N LEU A 167 10.54 8.29 12.89
CA LEU A 167 10.33 8.32 11.43
C LEU A 167 8.93 8.85 11.10
N ASP A 168 8.68 10.11 11.34
CA ASP A 168 7.37 10.75 11.21
C ASP A 168 6.85 10.86 9.76
N ARG A 169 7.68 10.58 8.76
CA ARG A 169 7.26 10.49 7.36
C ARG A 169 6.95 9.04 6.93
N LEU A 170 7.08 8.08 7.84
CA LEU A 170 6.73 6.69 7.60
C LEU A 170 5.29 6.40 8.01
N HIS A 171 4.51 5.91 7.06
CA HIS A 171 3.12 5.50 7.22
C HIS A 171 2.96 4.02 6.88
N THR A 172 2.24 3.29 7.70
CA THR A 172 1.93 1.88 7.46
C THR A 172 0.43 1.67 7.50
N VAL A 173 -0.13 1.06 6.48
CA VAL A 173 -1.52 0.60 6.49
C VAL A 173 -1.52 -0.91 6.65
N VAL A 174 -2.19 -1.39 7.68
CA VAL A 174 -2.42 -2.82 7.90
C VAL A 174 -3.82 -3.16 7.47
N VAL A 175 -3.97 -3.99 6.44
CA VAL A 175 -5.27 -4.53 6.07
C VAL A 175 -5.55 -5.73 6.95
N ASP A 176 -6.51 -5.57 7.88
CA ASP A 176 -6.93 -6.59 8.83
C ASP A 176 -8.19 -7.29 8.29
N ASN A 177 -8.01 -8.46 7.68
CA ASN A 177 -9.06 -9.34 7.21
C ASN A 177 -9.16 -10.63 8.03
N ALA A 178 -8.69 -10.60 9.27
CA ALA A 178 -8.65 -11.72 10.20
C ALA A 178 -7.96 -12.98 9.62
N SER A 179 -6.95 -12.80 8.75
CA SER A 179 -6.18 -13.92 8.18
C SER A 179 -4.97 -14.32 9.02
N ALA A 180 -4.59 -13.52 10.02
CA ALA A 180 -3.50 -13.85 10.94
C ALA A 180 -3.84 -15.08 11.78
N THR A 181 -2.87 -15.99 11.92
CA THR A 181 -3.03 -17.22 12.70
C THR A 181 -2.62 -17.05 14.16
N HIS A 182 -1.87 -16.01 14.47
CA HIS A 182 -1.36 -15.74 15.82
C HIS A 182 -2.01 -14.49 16.40
N ALA A 183 -3.04 -14.71 17.23
CA ALA A 183 -3.62 -13.63 18.03
C ALA A 183 -2.62 -13.16 19.08
N ARG A 184 -2.43 -11.84 19.19
CA ARG A 184 -1.60 -11.23 20.23
C ARG A 184 -2.43 -10.41 21.19
N PRO A 185 -2.06 -10.38 22.50
CA PRO A 185 -2.72 -9.51 23.47
C PRO A 185 -2.74 -8.05 22.98
N GLY A 186 -3.91 -7.41 23.04
CA GLY A 186 -4.11 -6.04 22.57
C GLY A 186 -4.25 -5.85 21.06
N GLY A 187 -4.09 -6.92 20.27
CA GLY A 187 -4.26 -6.88 18.83
C GLY A 187 -3.14 -6.15 18.07
N ILE A 188 -3.43 -5.80 16.81
CA ILE A 188 -2.47 -5.17 15.90
C ILE A 188 -2.07 -3.78 16.40
N ALA A 189 -3.05 -2.95 16.80
CA ALA A 189 -2.81 -1.58 17.24
C ALA A 189 -1.80 -1.52 18.40
N ALA A 190 -1.99 -2.34 19.44
CA ALA A 190 -1.12 -2.36 20.61
C ALA A 190 0.35 -2.68 20.26
N ARG A 191 0.62 -3.45 19.21
CA ARG A 191 1.97 -3.75 18.73
C ARG A 191 2.71 -2.48 18.29
N PHE A 192 2.05 -1.64 17.52
CA PHE A 192 2.61 -0.37 17.03
C PHE A 192 2.68 0.67 18.16
N GLU A 193 1.64 0.78 18.99
CA GLU A 193 1.60 1.70 20.13
C GLU A 193 2.74 1.43 21.12
N ALA A 194 2.99 0.16 21.44
CA ALA A 194 4.09 -0.25 22.33
C ALA A 194 5.48 0.14 21.79
N ALA A 195 5.60 0.30 20.47
CA ALA A 195 6.82 0.77 19.80
C ALA A 195 6.86 2.30 19.60
N GLY A 196 5.88 3.05 20.11
CA GLY A 196 5.87 4.51 20.04
C GLY A 196 5.24 5.11 18.78
N TRP A 197 4.56 4.31 17.98
CA TRP A 197 3.83 4.80 16.81
C TRP A 197 2.53 5.53 17.19
N SER A 198 2.08 6.45 16.34
CA SER A 198 0.70 6.91 16.34
C SER A 198 -0.16 5.87 15.63
N VAL A 199 -1.29 5.47 16.22
CA VAL A 199 -2.11 4.40 15.66
C VAL A 199 -3.57 4.82 15.61
N LEU A 200 -4.22 4.55 14.47
CA LEU A 200 -5.67 4.66 14.31
C LEU A 200 -6.24 3.37 13.71
N THR A 201 -7.50 3.10 14.03
CA THR A 201 -8.26 2.01 13.41
C THR A 201 -9.42 2.62 12.64
N ALA A 202 -9.62 2.16 11.42
CA ALA A 202 -10.71 2.62 10.56
C ALA A 202 -11.45 1.44 9.93
N ASP A 203 -12.70 1.66 9.54
CA ASP A 203 -13.40 0.77 8.63
C ASP A 203 -12.71 0.84 7.26
N GLY A 204 -12.21 -0.31 6.79
CA GLY A 204 -11.48 -0.42 5.54
C GLY A 204 -12.34 -0.31 4.29
N ARG A 205 -13.67 -0.15 4.44
CA ARG A 205 -14.63 0.08 3.35
C ARG A 205 -15.18 1.51 3.33
N ASP A 206 -14.96 2.27 4.39
CA ASP A 206 -15.36 3.67 4.47
C ASP A 206 -14.21 4.58 4.00
N HIS A 207 -14.35 5.14 2.80
CA HIS A 207 -13.34 6.01 2.18
C HIS A 207 -13.10 7.30 2.98
N GLU A 208 -14.13 7.85 3.64
CA GLU A 208 -13.96 9.05 4.45
C GLU A 208 -13.26 8.73 5.78
N ALA A 209 -13.59 7.61 6.40
CA ALA A 209 -12.89 7.12 7.59
C ALA A 209 -11.42 6.82 7.28
N LEU A 210 -11.13 6.15 6.15
CA LEU A 210 -9.76 5.89 5.68
C LEU A 210 -9.00 7.19 5.44
N TYR A 211 -9.60 8.13 4.68
CA TYR A 211 -8.96 9.42 4.40
C TYR A 211 -8.65 10.20 5.67
N THR A 212 -9.60 10.26 6.60
CA THR A 212 -9.42 10.91 7.91
C THR A 212 -8.29 10.27 8.70
N ALA A 213 -8.24 8.94 8.74
CA ALA A 213 -7.18 8.22 9.43
C ALA A 213 -5.80 8.42 8.78
N PHE A 214 -5.71 8.40 7.44
CA PHE A 214 -4.46 8.59 6.71
C PHE A 214 -3.88 10.00 6.83
N THR A 215 -4.73 10.99 7.04
CA THR A 215 -4.32 12.40 7.12
C THR A 215 -4.27 12.94 8.56
N ALA A 216 -4.48 12.08 9.55
CA ALA A 216 -4.48 12.47 10.96
C ALA A 216 -3.09 12.98 11.40
N PRO A 217 -3.01 14.03 12.24
CA PRO A 217 -1.75 14.53 12.75
C PRO A 217 -1.04 13.52 13.65
N HIS A 218 0.27 13.33 13.43
CA HIS A 218 1.10 12.43 14.24
C HIS A 218 2.52 12.97 14.47
N PRO A 219 2.68 14.19 15.00
CA PRO A 219 3.95 14.89 15.02
C PRO A 219 5.06 14.09 15.69
N GLY A 220 6.21 13.96 15.01
CA GLY A 220 7.42 13.30 15.51
C GLY A 220 7.32 11.76 15.64
N ARG A 221 6.26 11.14 15.17
CA ARG A 221 6.05 9.68 15.27
C ARG A 221 5.67 9.07 13.92
N PRO A 222 6.14 7.86 13.61
CA PRO A 222 5.58 7.11 12.49
C PRO A 222 4.10 6.81 12.75
N HIS A 223 3.34 6.60 11.67
CA HIS A 223 1.89 6.45 11.74
C HIS A 223 1.44 5.09 11.21
N ALA A 224 0.57 4.42 11.93
CA ALA A 224 -0.04 3.17 11.50
C ALA A 224 -1.57 3.29 11.47
N VAL A 225 -2.19 2.81 10.40
CA VAL A 225 -3.65 2.71 10.29
C VAL A 225 -4.02 1.24 10.12
N VAL A 226 -4.85 0.72 11.03
CA VAL A 226 -5.43 -0.62 10.95
C VAL A 226 -6.77 -0.49 10.22
N ALA A 227 -6.78 -0.85 8.94
CA ALA A 227 -7.98 -0.86 8.10
C ALA A 227 -8.67 -2.22 8.24
N ARG A 228 -9.78 -2.26 8.96
CA ARG A 228 -10.57 -3.48 9.18
C ARG A 228 -11.49 -3.73 8.00
N VAL A 229 -11.44 -4.94 7.48
CA VAL A 229 -12.32 -5.41 6.40
C VAL A 229 -12.94 -6.75 6.80
N GLU A 230 -13.80 -7.29 5.95
CA GLU A 230 -14.46 -8.58 6.20
C GLU A 230 -13.41 -9.69 6.37
N PRO A 231 -13.66 -10.67 7.25
CA PRO A 231 -12.80 -11.83 7.42
C PRO A 231 -12.60 -12.57 6.09
N LYS A 232 -11.39 -13.07 5.87
CA LYS A 232 -11.07 -13.87 4.69
C LYS A 232 -11.97 -15.12 4.64
N GLY A 233 -12.80 -15.19 3.59
CA GLY A 233 -13.71 -16.33 3.38
C GLY A 233 -15.12 -16.14 3.99
N ALA A 234 -15.45 -14.92 4.43
CA ALA A 234 -16.81 -14.54 4.81
C ALA A 234 -17.71 -14.39 3.58
#